data_3765ac5597d26765754566a2b9722fcd
#
_entry.id   3765ac5597d26765754566a2b9722fcd
#
_cell.length_a   1.000
_cell.length_b   1.000
_cell.length_c   1.000
_cell.angle_alpha   90.00
_cell.angle_beta   90.00
_cell.angle_gamma   90.00
#
_symmetry.space_group_name_H-M   'P 1'
#
loop_
_entity.id
_entity.type
_entity.pdbx_description
1 polymer ?
#
loop_
_entity_poly.entity_id
_entity_poly.type
_entity_poly.pdbx_seq_one_letter_code
_entity_poly.pdbx_strand_id
1 'polypeptide(L)'
;LLLAATFVPFLIFGIPATKCIEAIGYKKTMALSFIIFAIAFGLFIQAAATESIVWFLFASFICGAANAVLQASVNPYVTILGPIESAAKRISIMGICNKLAWPATTLFITLVIGKTIDQIKMEDLFQPFGIIVGIFVVLGIIALMAPLPEVKAAGEDAATDAEEAVACPYAEGKTSIMQFPHLLLGVLALFLYVGVETIALATATGYAKALELPGDNYGFIPSIGMVVGYICGATLIPKYLSQATAMKICAIIAII
;
A
#
# COMPACT_ATOMS: atom_id res chain seq x y z
N LEU A 1 -19.73 -0.08 -1.76
CA LEU A 1 -19.44 -0.16 -3.19
C LEU A 1 -18.10 0.49 -3.55
N LEU A 2 -17.83 1.74 -3.16
CA LEU A 2 -16.56 2.45 -3.45
C LEU A 2 -15.33 1.70 -2.90
N LEU A 3 -15.36 1.27 -1.64
CA LEU A 3 -14.30 0.46 -1.05
C LEU A 3 -14.08 -0.84 -1.84
N ALA A 4 -15.14 -1.54 -2.21
CA ALA A 4 -15.03 -2.75 -3.00
C ALA A 4 -14.41 -2.46 -4.39
N ALA A 5 -14.85 -1.39 -5.06
CA ALA A 5 -14.29 -0.98 -6.34
C ALA A 5 -12.78 -0.67 -6.26
N THR A 6 -12.30 -0.14 -5.13
CA THR A 6 -10.88 0.15 -4.90
C THR A 6 -10.06 -1.12 -4.58
N PHE A 7 -10.64 -2.11 -3.89
CA PHE A 7 -9.89 -3.31 -3.48
C PHE A 7 -9.93 -4.46 -4.48
N VAL A 8 -11.00 -4.60 -5.28
CA VAL A 8 -11.11 -5.63 -6.34
C VAL A 8 -9.90 -5.61 -7.31
N PRO A 9 -9.39 -4.45 -7.75
CA PRO A 9 -8.20 -4.40 -8.59
C PRO A 9 -6.96 -5.10 -8.02
N PHE A 10 -6.78 -5.14 -6.70
CA PHE A 10 -5.64 -5.85 -6.10
C PHE A 10 -5.63 -7.33 -6.45
N LEU A 11 -6.81 -7.96 -6.53
CA LEU A 11 -6.95 -9.35 -6.93
C LEU A 11 -6.59 -9.55 -8.41
N ILE A 12 -6.97 -8.59 -9.26
CA ILE A 12 -6.81 -8.70 -10.71
C ILE A 12 -5.40 -8.29 -11.15
N PHE A 13 -4.89 -7.18 -10.59
CA PHE A 13 -3.64 -6.56 -11.05
C PHE A 13 -2.38 -7.05 -10.34
N GLY A 14 -2.47 -7.96 -9.38
CA GLY A 14 -1.29 -8.54 -8.72
C GLY A 14 -0.35 -9.24 -9.71
N ILE A 15 -0.88 -10.14 -10.54
CA ILE A 15 -0.09 -10.86 -11.55
C ILE A 15 0.40 -9.93 -12.69
N PRO A 16 -0.46 -9.08 -13.30
CA PRO A 16 0.00 -8.10 -14.28
C PRO A 16 1.09 -7.16 -13.76
N ALA A 17 1.00 -6.73 -12.50
CA ALA A 17 2.01 -5.87 -11.88
C ALA A 17 3.39 -6.56 -11.82
N THR A 18 3.43 -7.84 -11.44
CA THR A 18 4.67 -8.63 -11.41
C THR A 18 5.28 -8.74 -12.81
N LYS A 19 4.47 -9.07 -13.82
CA LYS A 19 4.94 -9.12 -15.22
C LYS A 19 5.44 -7.75 -15.72
N CYS A 20 4.84 -6.67 -15.26
CA CYS A 20 5.30 -5.31 -15.55
C CYS A 20 6.70 -5.07 -14.95
N ILE A 21 6.92 -5.49 -13.69
CA ILE A 21 8.23 -5.38 -13.02
C ILE A 21 9.29 -6.20 -13.76
N GLU A 22 8.97 -7.44 -14.15
CA GLU A 22 9.87 -8.30 -14.94
C GLU A 22 10.24 -7.66 -16.29
N ALA A 23 9.28 -7.00 -16.96
CA ALA A 23 9.48 -6.43 -18.28
C ALA A 23 10.23 -5.10 -18.29
N ILE A 24 9.93 -4.19 -17.36
CA ILE A 24 10.42 -2.80 -17.38
C ILE A 24 11.19 -2.38 -16.13
N GLY A 25 11.30 -3.26 -15.12
CA GLY A 25 11.98 -3.02 -13.85
C GLY A 25 11.15 -2.27 -12.82
N TYR A 26 11.62 -2.25 -11.57
CA TYR A 26 10.93 -1.62 -10.44
C TYR A 26 10.70 -0.12 -10.62
N LYS A 27 11.74 0.62 -11.03
CA LYS A 27 11.72 2.07 -11.20
C LYS A 27 10.65 2.53 -12.18
N LYS A 28 10.62 1.93 -13.37
CA LYS A 28 9.66 2.31 -14.42
C LYS A 28 8.24 1.88 -14.06
N THR A 29 8.08 0.76 -13.36
CA THR A 29 6.78 0.30 -12.87
C THR A 29 6.21 1.25 -11.81
N MET A 30 7.05 1.76 -10.90
CA MET A 30 6.65 2.82 -9.96
C MET A 30 6.21 4.09 -10.70
N ALA A 31 6.99 4.55 -11.68
CA ALA A 31 6.62 5.72 -12.48
C ALA A 31 5.30 5.51 -13.24
N LEU A 32 5.09 4.32 -13.81
CA LEU A 32 3.84 3.96 -14.48
C LEU A 32 2.65 4.02 -13.50
N SER A 33 2.82 3.53 -12.27
CA SER A 33 1.76 3.59 -11.27
C SER A 33 1.35 5.02 -10.93
N PHE A 34 2.30 5.97 -10.84
CA PHE A 34 1.99 7.37 -10.60
C PHE A 34 1.23 8.01 -11.78
N ILE A 35 1.54 7.62 -13.02
CA ILE A 35 0.78 8.06 -14.20
C ILE A 35 -0.65 7.52 -14.14
N ILE A 36 -0.84 6.25 -13.78
CA ILE A 36 -2.17 5.66 -13.63
C ILE A 36 -2.96 6.36 -12.50
N PHE A 37 -2.31 6.73 -11.38
CA PHE A 37 -2.93 7.55 -10.34
C PHE A 37 -3.37 8.92 -10.88
N ALA A 38 -2.54 9.61 -11.65
CA ALA A 38 -2.91 10.89 -12.26
C ALA A 38 -4.15 10.75 -13.15
N ILE A 39 -4.24 9.68 -13.95
CA ILE A 39 -5.42 9.36 -14.76
C ILE A 39 -6.64 9.11 -13.86
N ALA A 40 -6.49 8.32 -12.80
CA ALA A 40 -7.59 8.01 -11.87
C ALA A 40 -8.16 9.29 -11.22
N PHE A 41 -7.29 10.19 -10.76
CA PHE A 41 -7.74 11.46 -10.16
C PHE A 41 -8.33 12.41 -11.21
N GLY A 42 -7.87 12.38 -12.45
CA GLY A 42 -8.53 13.05 -13.57
C GLY A 42 -9.95 12.53 -13.82
N LEU A 43 -10.15 11.21 -13.72
CA LEU A 43 -11.47 10.59 -13.82
C LEU A 43 -12.38 10.94 -12.62
N PHE A 44 -11.83 11.13 -11.41
CA PHE A 44 -12.60 11.65 -10.27
C PHE A 44 -13.10 13.07 -10.50
N ILE A 45 -12.30 13.93 -11.16
CA ILE A 45 -12.77 15.27 -11.59
C ILE A 45 -13.96 15.15 -12.52
N GLN A 46 -13.86 14.26 -13.51
CA GLN A 46 -14.97 14.01 -14.45
C GLN A 46 -16.20 13.44 -13.74
N ALA A 47 -16.00 12.53 -12.77
CA ALA A 47 -17.06 11.96 -11.96
C ALA A 47 -17.78 13.03 -11.13
N ALA A 48 -17.04 13.96 -10.54
CA ALA A 48 -17.57 15.06 -9.78
C ALA A 48 -18.35 16.05 -10.69
N ALA A 49 -17.84 16.32 -11.90
CA ALA A 49 -18.50 17.19 -12.87
C ALA A 49 -19.83 16.64 -13.39
N THR A 50 -19.94 15.33 -13.51
CA THR A 50 -21.13 14.65 -14.03
C THR A 50 -22.04 14.11 -12.94
N GLU A 51 -21.65 14.24 -11.65
CA GLU A 51 -22.34 13.67 -10.48
C GLU A 51 -22.69 12.17 -10.66
N SER A 52 -21.89 11.46 -11.45
CA SER A 52 -22.18 10.08 -11.86
C SER A 52 -21.46 9.08 -10.97
N ILE A 53 -22.23 8.25 -10.25
CA ILE A 53 -21.70 7.14 -9.45
C ILE A 53 -20.91 6.13 -10.26
N VAL A 54 -21.25 5.94 -11.53
CA VAL A 54 -20.55 5.02 -12.42
C VAL A 54 -19.14 5.50 -12.69
N TRP A 55 -18.95 6.79 -12.96
CA TRP A 55 -17.64 7.39 -13.13
C TRP A 55 -16.82 7.33 -11.82
N PHE A 56 -17.43 7.54 -10.66
CA PHE A 56 -16.78 7.38 -9.37
C PHE A 56 -16.30 5.95 -9.13
N LEU A 57 -17.12 4.96 -9.44
CA LEU A 57 -16.73 3.55 -9.31
C LEU A 57 -15.59 3.18 -10.26
N PHE A 58 -15.66 3.68 -11.50
CA PHE A 58 -14.60 3.45 -12.50
C PHE A 58 -13.30 4.12 -12.09
N ALA A 59 -13.33 5.38 -11.66
CA ALA A 59 -12.17 6.10 -11.14
C ALA A 59 -11.56 5.38 -9.92
N SER A 60 -12.40 4.89 -8.99
CA SER A 60 -11.97 4.10 -7.83
C SER A 60 -11.31 2.79 -8.24
N PHE A 61 -11.82 2.12 -9.27
CA PHE A 61 -11.23 0.90 -9.81
C PHE A 61 -9.84 1.17 -10.40
N ILE A 62 -9.69 2.23 -11.21
CA ILE A 62 -8.38 2.62 -11.79
C ILE A 62 -7.41 3.05 -10.68
N CYS A 63 -7.88 3.78 -9.67
CA CYS A 63 -7.08 4.15 -8.50
C CYS A 63 -6.59 2.91 -7.73
N GLY A 64 -7.45 1.92 -7.54
CA GLY A 64 -7.09 0.64 -6.93
C GLY A 64 -6.07 -0.15 -7.76
N ALA A 65 -6.20 -0.14 -9.10
CA ALA A 65 -5.21 -0.75 -9.99
C ALA A 65 -3.84 -0.06 -9.88
N ALA A 66 -3.80 1.29 -9.88
CA ALA A 66 -2.58 2.05 -9.66
C ALA A 66 -1.91 1.69 -8.33
N ASN A 67 -2.72 1.57 -7.27
CA ASN A 67 -2.23 1.21 -5.93
C ASN A 67 -1.69 -0.22 -5.90
N ALA A 68 -2.35 -1.19 -6.55
CA ALA A 68 -1.86 -2.55 -6.66
C ALA A 68 -0.49 -2.61 -7.35
N VAL A 69 -0.32 -1.89 -8.46
CA VAL A 69 0.94 -1.82 -9.21
C VAL A 69 2.04 -1.13 -8.37
N LEU A 70 1.69 -0.04 -7.67
CA LEU A 70 2.64 0.68 -6.82
C LEU A 70 3.11 -0.19 -5.66
N GLN A 71 2.20 -0.85 -4.94
CA GLN A 71 2.55 -1.70 -3.80
C GLN A 71 3.34 -2.94 -4.23
N ALA A 72 3.01 -3.54 -5.37
CA ALA A 72 3.77 -4.66 -5.92
C ALA A 72 5.22 -4.28 -6.25
N SER A 73 5.48 -3.02 -6.62
CA SER A 73 6.84 -2.54 -6.93
C SER A 73 7.57 -1.98 -5.71
N VAL A 74 6.94 -1.13 -4.91
CA VAL A 74 7.61 -0.42 -3.79
C VAL A 74 7.95 -1.36 -2.63
N ASN A 75 7.04 -2.28 -2.26
CA ASN A 75 7.25 -3.13 -1.09
C ASN A 75 8.47 -4.06 -1.25
N PRO A 76 8.60 -4.83 -2.34
CA PRO A 76 9.82 -5.60 -2.58
C PRO A 76 11.06 -4.73 -2.75
N TYR A 77 10.95 -3.62 -3.49
CA TYR A 77 12.07 -2.72 -3.73
C TYR A 77 12.70 -2.21 -2.43
N VAL A 78 11.89 -1.77 -1.46
CA VAL A 78 12.36 -1.32 -0.15
C VAL A 78 13.05 -2.46 0.63
N THR A 79 12.61 -3.71 0.46
CA THR A 79 13.24 -4.86 1.12
C THR A 79 14.57 -5.26 0.50
N ILE A 80 14.68 -5.14 -0.82
CA ILE A 80 15.88 -5.53 -1.57
C ILE A 80 16.99 -4.47 -1.46
N LEU A 81 16.65 -3.21 -1.25
CA LEU A 81 17.56 -2.05 -1.28
C LEU A 81 18.59 -2.01 -0.14
N GLY A 82 18.84 -3.08 0.59
CA GLY A 82 19.84 -3.12 1.66
C GLY A 82 19.85 -4.47 2.38
N PRO A 83 20.67 -4.60 3.47
CA PRO A 83 20.83 -5.86 4.18
C PRO A 83 19.50 -6.45 4.62
N ILE A 84 19.36 -7.77 4.48
CA ILE A 84 18.11 -8.49 4.80
C ILE A 84 17.73 -8.38 6.29
N GLU A 85 18.72 -8.26 7.17
CA GLU A 85 18.53 -8.12 8.62
C GLU A 85 17.80 -6.82 8.98
N SER A 86 17.94 -5.77 8.15
CA SER A 86 17.29 -4.48 8.35
C SER A 86 16.02 -4.29 7.52
N ALA A 87 15.59 -5.30 6.78
CA ALA A 87 14.39 -5.22 5.93
C ALA A 87 13.14 -4.84 6.72
N ALA A 88 12.90 -5.48 7.87
CA ALA A 88 11.76 -5.17 8.75
C ALA A 88 11.76 -3.71 9.24
N LYS A 89 12.95 -3.15 9.55
CA LYS A 89 13.08 -1.74 9.94
C LYS A 89 12.70 -0.80 8.80
N ARG A 90 13.15 -1.08 7.57
CA ARG A 90 12.80 -0.27 6.38
C ARG A 90 11.31 -0.30 6.08
N ILE A 91 10.70 -1.49 6.15
CA ILE A 91 9.24 -1.64 5.98
C ILE A 91 8.49 -0.89 7.09
N SER A 92 8.96 -0.96 8.33
CA SER A 92 8.34 -0.23 9.45
C SER A 92 8.37 1.28 9.23
N ILE A 93 9.49 1.84 8.77
CA ILE A 93 9.60 3.27 8.45
C ILE A 93 8.62 3.64 7.32
N MET A 94 8.56 2.83 6.26
CA MET A 94 7.60 3.03 5.17
C MET A 94 6.16 2.95 5.68
N GLY A 95 5.86 2.03 6.60
CA GLY A 95 4.57 1.89 7.25
C GLY A 95 4.18 3.12 8.06
N ILE A 96 5.10 3.73 8.79
CA ILE A 96 4.88 5.00 9.51
C ILE A 96 4.47 6.10 8.53
N CYS A 97 5.23 6.29 7.44
CA CYS A 97 4.90 7.27 6.41
C CYS A 97 3.52 7.02 5.79
N ASN A 98 3.20 5.76 5.50
CA ASN A 98 1.90 5.36 4.95
C ASN A 98 0.74 5.72 5.88
N LYS A 99 0.87 5.43 7.19
CA LYS A 99 -0.19 5.74 8.16
C LYS A 99 -0.31 7.22 8.48
N LEU A 100 0.78 7.99 8.43
CA LEU A 100 0.76 9.45 8.56
C LEU A 100 0.11 10.14 7.35
N ALA A 101 0.07 9.52 6.19
CA ALA A 101 -0.61 10.05 5.02
C ALA A 101 -2.12 10.21 5.22
N TRP A 102 -2.75 9.37 6.04
CA TRP A 102 -4.19 9.48 6.33
C TRP A 102 -4.58 10.81 6.97
N PRO A 103 -4.04 11.21 8.14
CA PRO A 103 -4.33 12.52 8.71
C PRO A 103 -3.83 13.67 7.81
N ALA A 104 -2.72 13.49 7.10
CA ALA A 104 -2.22 14.48 6.16
C ALA A 104 -3.21 14.73 5.00
N THR A 105 -3.92 13.72 4.52
CA THR A 105 -4.95 13.87 3.49
C THR A 105 -6.12 14.73 3.98
N THR A 106 -6.58 14.50 5.20
CA THR A 106 -7.66 15.29 5.81
C THR A 106 -7.24 16.76 5.96
N LEU A 107 -6.01 16.99 6.45
CA LEU A 107 -5.45 18.34 6.56
C LEU A 107 -5.31 19.03 5.19
N PHE A 108 -4.82 18.31 4.19
CA PHE A 108 -4.67 18.81 2.82
C PHE A 108 -6.02 19.26 2.25
N ILE A 109 -7.06 18.42 2.35
CA ILE A 109 -8.39 18.74 1.86
C ILE A 109 -8.94 19.99 2.58
N THR A 110 -8.84 20.04 3.92
CA THR A 110 -9.30 21.18 4.70
C THR A 110 -8.56 22.46 4.36
N LEU A 111 -7.23 22.41 4.16
CA LEU A 111 -6.41 23.57 3.81
C LEU A 111 -6.69 24.07 2.38
N VAL A 112 -6.90 23.16 1.42
CA VAL A 112 -7.13 23.53 0.02
C VAL A 112 -8.54 24.07 -0.19
N ILE A 113 -9.55 23.44 0.43
CA ILE A 113 -10.95 23.84 0.26
C ILE A 113 -11.34 24.97 1.23
N GLY A 114 -10.68 25.05 2.40
CA GLY A 114 -11.02 26.03 3.43
C GLY A 114 -12.38 25.79 4.11
N LYS A 115 -12.96 24.59 3.94
CA LYS A 115 -14.25 24.19 4.51
C LYS A 115 -14.09 22.94 5.35
N THR A 116 -14.99 22.74 6.32
CA THR A 116 -15.07 21.45 7.05
C THR A 116 -15.65 20.36 6.16
N ILE A 117 -15.28 19.11 6.41
CA ILE A 117 -15.66 17.96 5.59
C ILE A 117 -17.16 17.87 5.35
N ASP A 118 -17.97 18.22 6.35
CA ASP A 118 -19.44 18.20 6.26
C ASP A 118 -20.04 19.28 5.34
N GLN A 119 -19.25 20.28 4.95
CA GLN A 119 -19.67 21.41 4.10
C GLN A 119 -19.14 21.30 2.66
N ILE A 120 -18.40 20.22 2.35
CA ILE A 120 -17.81 20.03 1.02
C ILE A 120 -18.89 19.61 0.02
N LYS A 121 -18.99 20.36 -1.08
CA LYS A 121 -19.81 20.00 -2.24
C LYS A 121 -18.94 19.33 -3.31
N MET A 122 -19.57 18.66 -4.26
CA MET A 122 -18.86 18.00 -5.38
C MET A 122 -17.98 18.96 -6.18
N GLU A 123 -18.46 20.20 -6.37
CA GLU A 123 -17.72 21.26 -7.07
C GLU A 123 -16.42 21.65 -6.35
N ASP A 124 -16.40 21.60 -5.03
CA ASP A 124 -15.20 21.94 -4.23
C ASP A 124 -14.06 20.91 -4.41
N LEU A 125 -14.36 19.73 -4.94
CA LEU A 125 -13.38 18.64 -5.15
C LEU A 125 -12.53 18.83 -6.40
N PHE A 126 -12.90 19.71 -7.33
CA PHE A 126 -12.13 19.94 -8.56
C PHE A 126 -10.72 20.43 -8.28
N GLN A 127 -10.59 21.40 -7.39
CA GLN A 127 -9.30 22.00 -7.07
C GLN A 127 -8.36 21.01 -6.37
N PRO A 128 -8.72 20.30 -5.28
CA PRO A 128 -7.83 19.35 -4.64
C PRO A 128 -7.47 18.17 -5.55
N PHE A 129 -8.41 17.66 -6.34
CA PHE A 129 -8.11 16.58 -7.29
C PHE A 129 -7.17 17.04 -8.41
N GLY A 130 -7.33 18.27 -8.92
CA GLY A 130 -6.41 18.85 -9.89
C GLY A 130 -5.00 19.01 -9.35
N ILE A 131 -4.84 19.43 -8.10
CA ILE A 131 -3.53 19.51 -7.42
C ILE A 131 -2.93 18.12 -7.27
N ILE A 132 -3.71 17.11 -6.86
CA ILE A 132 -3.25 15.73 -6.71
C ILE A 132 -2.79 15.16 -8.06
N VAL A 133 -3.52 15.42 -9.17
CA VAL A 133 -3.08 15.04 -10.52
C VAL A 133 -1.70 15.61 -10.81
N GLY A 134 -1.50 16.92 -10.55
CA GLY A 134 -0.20 17.58 -10.73
C GLY A 134 0.89 16.93 -9.88
N ILE A 135 0.61 16.64 -8.62
CA ILE A 135 1.56 15.96 -7.72
C ILE A 135 1.95 14.58 -8.27
N PHE A 136 1.01 13.76 -8.71
CA PHE A 136 1.32 12.43 -9.25
C PHE A 136 2.11 12.49 -10.56
N VAL A 137 1.83 13.45 -11.44
CA VAL A 137 2.63 13.67 -12.65
C VAL A 137 4.07 14.03 -12.28
N VAL A 138 4.26 14.97 -11.35
CA VAL A 138 5.60 15.35 -10.86
C VAL A 138 6.31 14.18 -10.21
N LEU A 139 5.63 13.40 -9.37
CA LEU A 139 6.21 12.18 -8.76
C LEU A 139 6.59 11.14 -9.81
N GLY A 140 5.79 10.96 -10.85
CA GLY A 140 6.13 10.09 -11.98
C GLY A 140 7.40 10.53 -12.69
N ILE A 141 7.54 11.82 -12.96
CA ILE A 141 8.74 12.41 -13.56
C ILE A 141 9.96 12.24 -12.63
N ILE A 142 9.80 12.56 -11.35
CA ILE A 142 10.85 12.38 -10.34
C ILE A 142 11.29 10.91 -10.29
N ALA A 143 10.35 9.97 -10.27
CA ALA A 143 10.67 8.53 -10.25
C ALA A 143 11.48 8.11 -11.49
N LEU A 144 11.18 8.66 -12.66
CA LEU A 144 11.95 8.39 -13.89
C LEU A 144 13.34 9.03 -13.88
N MET A 145 13.47 10.23 -13.32
CA MET A 145 14.74 10.98 -13.29
C MET A 145 15.65 10.59 -12.13
N ALA A 146 15.07 10.12 -11.02
CA ALA A 146 15.83 9.74 -9.83
C ALA A 146 16.87 8.64 -10.16
N PRO A 147 18.09 8.73 -9.64
CA PRO A 147 19.11 7.70 -9.81
C PRO A 147 18.82 6.48 -8.89
N LEU A 148 17.63 5.90 -9.04
CA LEU A 148 17.26 4.70 -8.32
C LEU A 148 17.99 3.51 -8.97
N PRO A 149 18.76 2.70 -8.20
CA PRO A 149 19.39 1.51 -8.73
C PRO A 149 18.31 0.51 -9.17
N GLU A 150 18.47 -0.05 -10.38
CA GLU A 150 17.70 -1.22 -10.79
C GLU A 150 18.27 -2.42 -10.02
N VAL A 151 17.61 -2.79 -8.95
CA VAL A 151 17.99 -3.94 -8.12
C VAL A 151 17.04 -5.06 -8.48
N LYS A 152 17.58 -6.22 -8.77
CA LYS A 152 16.81 -7.43 -9.00
C LYS A 152 16.78 -8.27 -7.73
N ALA A 153 15.69 -8.96 -7.48
CA ALA A 153 15.63 -9.91 -6.37
C ALA A 153 16.51 -11.12 -6.68
N ALA A 154 17.08 -11.72 -5.65
CA ALA A 154 17.85 -12.96 -5.81
C ALA A 154 16.98 -14.03 -6.49
N GLY A 155 17.41 -14.51 -7.65
CA GLY A 155 16.68 -15.48 -8.48
C GLY A 155 15.91 -14.88 -9.67
N GLU A 156 15.84 -13.57 -9.85
CA GLU A 156 15.26 -12.95 -11.05
C GLU A 156 16.16 -13.09 -12.28
N ASP A 157 17.46 -13.31 -12.12
CA ASP A 157 18.45 -13.55 -13.19
C ASP A 157 18.90 -15.00 -13.27
N ALA A 158 17.98 -15.95 -13.32
CA ALA A 158 18.30 -17.36 -13.48
C ALA A 158 19.11 -17.71 -14.77
N ALA A 159 19.37 -16.74 -15.62
CA ALA A 159 20.11 -16.93 -16.87
C ALA A 159 21.57 -16.46 -16.81
N THR A 160 22.01 -15.67 -15.82
CA THR A 160 23.34 -15.06 -15.83
C THR A 160 24.22 -15.42 -14.63
N ASP A 161 23.64 -15.79 -13.48
CA ASP A 161 24.37 -15.97 -12.23
C ASP A 161 24.10 -17.35 -11.60
N ALA A 162 24.35 -18.41 -12.37
CA ALA A 162 24.33 -19.78 -11.86
C ALA A 162 25.39 -20.05 -10.76
N GLU A 163 26.29 -19.11 -10.50
CA GLU A 163 27.35 -19.26 -9.50
C GLU A 163 27.13 -18.46 -8.20
N GLU A 164 26.22 -17.45 -8.16
CA GLU A 164 25.94 -16.65 -6.94
C GLU A 164 24.52 -16.78 -6.39
N ALA A 165 23.62 -17.50 -7.07
CA ALA A 165 22.37 -17.89 -6.44
C ALA A 165 22.73 -18.80 -5.27
N VAL A 166 22.66 -18.27 -4.04
CA VAL A 166 22.60 -19.11 -2.84
C VAL A 166 21.42 -20.05 -3.09
N ALA A 167 21.73 -21.22 -3.64
CA ALA A 167 20.76 -22.24 -3.96
C ALA A 167 20.00 -22.51 -2.65
N CYS A 168 18.78 -22.05 -2.58
CA CYS A 168 17.94 -22.35 -1.43
C CYS A 168 17.64 -23.87 -1.57
N PRO A 169 18.24 -24.74 -0.75
CA PRO A 169 18.11 -26.19 -0.92
C PRO A 169 16.64 -26.64 -0.90
N TYR A 170 15.78 -25.79 -0.30
CA TYR A 170 14.34 -26.01 -0.21
C TYR A 170 13.61 -25.77 -1.54
N ALA A 171 14.23 -25.07 -2.49
CA ALA A 171 13.64 -24.75 -3.79
C ALA A 171 14.05 -25.74 -4.88
N GLU A 172 15.06 -26.60 -4.63
CA GLU A 172 15.53 -27.59 -5.60
C GLU A 172 14.39 -28.54 -6.01
N GLY A 173 14.21 -28.70 -7.32
CA GLY A 173 13.19 -29.56 -7.91
C GLY A 173 11.74 -29.04 -7.86
N LYS A 174 11.51 -27.83 -7.37
CA LYS A 174 10.18 -27.22 -7.33
C LYS A 174 9.98 -26.28 -8.51
N THR A 175 8.94 -26.55 -9.29
CA THR A 175 8.60 -25.80 -10.51
C THR A 175 7.34 -24.94 -10.37
N SER A 176 6.62 -25.04 -9.23
CA SER A 176 5.37 -24.32 -9.00
C SER A 176 5.31 -23.72 -7.61
N ILE A 177 4.75 -22.51 -7.51
CA ILE A 177 4.46 -21.78 -6.26
C ILE A 177 3.62 -22.63 -5.29
N MET A 178 2.72 -23.46 -5.81
CA MET A 178 1.84 -24.32 -5.01
C MET A 178 2.60 -25.44 -4.25
N GLN A 179 3.85 -25.68 -4.57
CA GLN A 179 4.71 -26.67 -3.89
C GLN A 179 5.35 -26.12 -2.61
N PHE A 180 5.05 -24.84 -2.26
CA PHE A 180 5.56 -24.18 -1.06
C PHE A 180 4.42 -23.98 -0.04
N PRO A 181 4.14 -24.93 0.86
CA PRO A 181 3.01 -24.84 1.78
C PRO A 181 3.09 -23.64 2.74
N HIS A 182 4.30 -23.25 3.15
CA HIS A 182 4.51 -22.06 3.99
C HIS A 182 4.17 -20.78 3.26
N LEU A 183 4.33 -20.70 1.94
CA LEU A 183 3.90 -19.55 1.14
C LEU A 183 2.36 -19.47 1.12
N LEU A 184 1.68 -20.59 0.89
CA LEU A 184 0.21 -20.64 0.88
C LEU A 184 -0.37 -20.27 2.24
N LEU A 185 0.22 -20.79 3.32
CA LEU A 185 -0.16 -20.39 4.69
C LEU A 185 0.11 -18.91 4.96
N GLY A 186 1.22 -18.37 4.45
CA GLY A 186 1.53 -16.94 4.54
C GLY A 186 0.52 -16.07 3.80
N VAL A 187 0.10 -16.47 2.60
CA VAL A 187 -0.95 -15.79 1.83
C VAL A 187 -2.27 -15.80 2.59
N LEU A 188 -2.67 -16.94 3.14
CA LEU A 188 -3.89 -17.06 3.94
C LEU A 188 -3.82 -16.19 5.21
N ALA A 189 -2.69 -16.22 5.92
CA ALA A 189 -2.49 -15.41 7.12
C ALA A 189 -2.56 -13.91 6.80
N LEU A 190 -1.93 -13.48 5.70
CA LEU A 190 -1.97 -12.09 5.25
C LEU A 190 -3.39 -11.67 4.84
N PHE A 191 -4.13 -12.53 4.15
CA PHE A 191 -5.52 -12.28 3.78
C PHE A 191 -6.40 -12.03 5.01
N LEU A 192 -6.30 -12.90 6.02
CA LEU A 192 -7.06 -12.77 7.27
C LEU A 192 -6.64 -11.51 8.04
N TYR A 193 -5.33 -11.25 8.13
CA TYR A 193 -4.79 -10.07 8.81
C TYR A 193 -5.28 -8.76 8.18
N VAL A 194 -5.14 -8.61 6.86
CA VAL A 194 -5.59 -7.40 6.14
C VAL A 194 -7.11 -7.25 6.25
N GLY A 195 -7.87 -8.34 6.24
CA GLY A 195 -9.31 -8.33 6.47
C GLY A 195 -9.67 -7.73 7.83
N VAL A 196 -9.07 -8.21 8.91
CA VAL A 196 -9.28 -7.69 10.26
C VAL A 196 -8.85 -6.23 10.39
N GLU A 197 -7.68 -5.87 9.86
CA GLU A 197 -7.18 -4.48 9.85
C GLU A 197 -8.17 -3.54 9.15
N THR A 198 -8.65 -3.92 7.97
CA THR A 198 -9.58 -3.11 7.18
C THR A 198 -10.93 -2.94 7.87
N ILE A 199 -11.46 -4.01 8.47
CA ILE A 199 -12.71 -3.95 9.23
C ILE A 199 -12.56 -3.00 10.42
N ALA A 200 -11.49 -3.13 11.20
CA ALA A 200 -11.25 -2.28 12.36
C ALA A 200 -11.18 -0.79 11.98
N LEU A 201 -10.46 -0.47 10.88
CA LEU A 201 -10.37 0.91 10.38
C LEU A 201 -11.70 1.45 9.86
N ALA A 202 -12.43 0.65 9.09
CA ALA A 202 -13.67 1.09 8.43
C ALA A 202 -14.84 1.21 9.40
N THR A 203 -14.88 0.39 10.46
CA THR A 203 -16.03 0.31 11.36
C THR A 203 -15.86 1.13 12.64
N ALA A 204 -14.64 1.53 13.02
CA ALA A 204 -14.38 2.21 14.29
C ALA A 204 -15.28 3.43 14.51
N THR A 205 -15.36 4.33 13.52
CA THR A 205 -16.20 5.54 13.61
C THR A 205 -17.70 5.21 13.60
N GLY A 206 -18.12 4.25 12.79
CA GLY A 206 -19.52 3.81 12.72
C GLY A 206 -19.96 3.15 14.03
N TYR A 207 -19.09 2.35 14.64
CA TYR A 207 -19.35 1.71 15.91
C TYR A 207 -19.45 2.72 17.07
N ALA A 208 -18.55 3.70 17.08
CA ALA A 208 -18.60 4.79 18.06
C ALA A 208 -19.91 5.60 17.97
N LYS A 209 -20.37 5.90 16.75
CA LYS A 209 -21.66 6.58 16.51
C LYS A 209 -22.85 5.71 16.97
N ALA A 210 -22.80 4.39 16.74
CA ALA A 210 -23.84 3.48 17.19
C ALA A 210 -23.92 3.37 18.73
N LEU A 211 -22.82 3.64 19.43
CA LEU A 211 -22.74 3.69 20.90
C LEU A 211 -23.00 5.10 21.46
N GLU A 212 -23.40 6.07 20.62
CA GLU A 212 -23.66 7.46 21.00
C GLU A 212 -22.47 8.14 21.73
N LEU A 213 -21.25 7.73 21.41
CA LEU A 213 -20.05 8.30 22.00
C LEU A 213 -19.81 9.72 21.45
N PRO A 214 -19.40 10.70 22.31
CA PRO A 214 -19.20 12.08 21.90
C PRO A 214 -17.95 12.20 21.00
N GLY A 215 -18.11 12.77 19.81
CA GLY A 215 -17.02 13.09 18.88
C GLY A 215 -16.98 12.22 17.62
N ASP A 216 -16.35 12.74 16.56
CA ASP A 216 -16.33 12.12 15.23
C ASP A 216 -14.97 11.51 14.86
N ASN A 217 -13.96 11.60 15.74
CA ASN A 217 -12.55 11.30 15.38
C ASN A 217 -12.05 9.91 15.76
N TYR A 218 -12.95 8.94 15.96
CA TYR A 218 -12.56 7.59 16.40
C TYR A 218 -11.73 6.80 15.37
N GLY A 219 -11.80 7.16 14.08
CA GLY A 219 -10.96 6.58 13.05
C GLY A 219 -9.45 6.83 13.22
N PHE A 220 -9.05 7.83 14.04
CA PHE A 220 -7.65 8.07 14.34
C PHE A 220 -7.06 7.05 15.34
N ILE A 221 -7.87 6.44 16.20
CA ILE A 221 -7.38 5.52 17.24
C ILE A 221 -6.65 4.32 16.63
N PRO A 222 -7.23 3.56 15.69
CA PRO A 222 -6.52 2.47 15.03
C PRO A 222 -5.26 2.95 14.29
N SER A 223 -5.30 4.12 13.65
CA SER A 223 -4.17 4.69 12.93
C SER A 223 -3.00 5.02 13.86
N ILE A 224 -3.27 5.62 15.03
CA ILE A 224 -2.25 5.89 16.06
C ILE A 224 -1.67 4.57 16.59
N GLY A 225 -2.51 3.58 16.88
CA GLY A 225 -2.07 2.25 17.30
C GLY A 225 -1.11 1.61 16.30
N MET A 226 -1.39 1.73 15.00
CA MET A 226 -0.51 1.23 13.95
C MET A 226 0.83 1.98 13.90
N VAL A 227 0.83 3.31 14.01
CA VAL A 227 2.06 4.11 14.05
C VAL A 227 2.92 3.69 15.24
N VAL A 228 2.33 3.52 16.43
CA VAL A 228 3.05 3.02 17.62
C VAL A 228 3.62 1.62 17.36
N GLY A 229 2.84 0.71 16.76
CA GLY A 229 3.31 -0.62 16.38
C GLY A 229 4.51 -0.59 15.41
N TYR A 230 4.48 0.27 14.39
CA TYR A 230 5.59 0.45 13.46
C TYR A 230 6.83 1.06 14.14
N ILE A 231 6.67 2.01 15.06
CA ILE A 231 7.79 2.56 15.85
C ILE A 231 8.41 1.46 16.71
N CYS A 232 7.59 0.66 17.40
CA CYS A 232 8.07 -0.50 18.16
C CYS A 232 8.82 -1.49 17.25
N GLY A 233 8.26 -1.81 16.08
CA GLY A 233 8.92 -2.67 15.10
C GLY A 233 10.28 -2.13 14.65
N ALA A 234 10.34 -0.85 14.27
CA ALA A 234 11.56 -0.20 13.81
C ALA A 234 12.67 -0.12 14.89
N THR A 235 12.29 0.00 16.17
CA THR A 235 13.22 0.14 17.29
C THR A 235 13.65 -1.20 17.92
N LEU A 236 12.72 -2.15 17.97
CA LEU A 236 12.97 -3.45 18.65
C LEU A 236 13.56 -4.48 17.70
N ILE A 237 13.26 -4.43 16.40
CA ILE A 237 13.76 -5.37 15.40
C ILE A 237 14.91 -4.71 14.62
N PRO A 238 16.06 -5.36 14.42
CA PRO A 238 16.48 -6.68 14.94
C PRO A 238 17.20 -6.61 16.29
N LYS A 239 17.32 -5.41 16.90
CA LYS A 239 18.22 -5.17 18.03
C LYS A 239 17.92 -6.01 19.27
N TYR A 240 16.64 -6.17 19.60
CA TYR A 240 16.17 -6.87 20.80
C TYR A 240 15.33 -8.12 20.47
N LEU A 241 14.66 -8.11 19.33
CA LEU A 241 13.76 -9.19 18.91
C LEU A 241 14.10 -9.67 17.51
N SER A 242 14.10 -10.98 17.31
CA SER A 242 14.11 -11.53 15.96
C SER A 242 12.76 -11.32 15.28
N GLN A 243 12.73 -11.26 13.95
CA GLN A 243 11.49 -11.11 13.17
C GLN A 243 10.48 -12.21 13.50
N ALA A 244 10.94 -13.47 13.67
CA ALA A 244 10.08 -14.59 14.01
C ALA A 244 9.46 -14.46 15.41
N THR A 245 10.24 -13.98 16.39
CA THR A 245 9.75 -13.74 17.76
C THR A 245 8.75 -12.59 17.79
N ALA A 246 9.02 -11.49 17.09
CA ALA A 246 8.12 -10.37 16.96
C ALA A 246 6.76 -10.80 16.35
N MET A 247 6.80 -11.62 15.29
CA MET A 247 5.57 -12.13 14.66
C MET A 247 4.75 -13.01 15.62
N LYS A 248 5.40 -13.87 16.43
CA LYS A 248 4.71 -14.68 17.44
C LYS A 248 4.05 -13.82 18.52
N ILE A 249 4.75 -12.78 19.00
CA ILE A 249 4.19 -11.85 20.00
C ILE A 249 2.97 -11.13 19.42
N CYS A 250 3.07 -10.59 18.20
CA CYS A 250 1.93 -9.93 17.54
C CYS A 250 0.74 -10.88 17.37
N ALA A 251 0.99 -12.13 16.97
CA ALA A 251 -0.08 -13.12 16.85
C ALA A 251 -0.78 -13.42 18.18
N ILE A 252 -0.04 -13.49 19.28
CA ILE A 252 -0.62 -13.71 20.62
C ILE A 252 -1.44 -12.49 21.05
N ILE A 253 -0.91 -11.27 20.87
CA ILE A 253 -1.62 -10.03 21.22
C ILE A 253 -2.91 -9.87 20.39
N ALA A 254 -2.93 -10.33 19.14
CA ALA A 254 -4.11 -10.24 18.29
C ALA A 254 -5.25 -11.19 18.70
N ILE A 255 -5.00 -12.18 19.57
CA ILE A 255 -6.01 -13.13 20.06
C ILE A 255 -6.70 -12.60 21.33
N ILE A 256 -6.04 -11.72 22.08
CA ILE A 256 -6.55 -11.11 23.33
C ILE A 256 -7.42 -9.89 23.00
#